data_7a57ccb6bdc0afa3e5f9355eb948147a
#
_entry.id   7a57ccb6bdc0afa3e5f9355eb948147a
#
_cell.length_a   1.000
_cell.length_b   1.000
_cell.length_c   1.000
_cell.angle_alpha   90.00
_cell.angle_beta   90.00
_cell.angle_gamma   90.00
#
_symmetry.space_group_name_H-M   'P 1'
#
loop_
_entity.id
_entity.type
_entity.pdbx_description
1 polymer ?
#
loop_
_entity_poly.entity_id
_entity_poly.type
_entity_poly.pdbx_seq_one_letter_code
_entity_poly.pdbx_strand_id
1 'polypeptide(L)'
;MKKCIIEHGLGKTIVLLVCVLGVLVCVSSCVSDRVNAGGTGKLRLSLSADTTSLKKGINNSTKAATSDEFEKFLTTADYKIRIVQESDTVQSYDRFDEMPSEIELKEGAYTLIASKGDNLPSAFENPYFEGSTDFTVKADMSTPLDVVCSLGNARVTVEYTSVFQEAYEDYAVLLSTPFASDEFEITKEEIRPAYLQVDKEGTDMTVRIRVQKRGEEQSSTYLVPNAIKLER
;
A
#
# COMPACT_ATOMS: atom_id res chain seq x y z
N MET A 1 -76.97 43.70 22.75
CA MET A 1 -77.64 42.46 23.17
C MET A 1 -77.03 41.34 22.32
N LYS A 2 -76.19 40.57 22.91
CA LYS A 2 -75.32 39.58 22.17
C LYS A 2 -75.76 38.18 22.55
N LYS A 3 -76.19 37.40 21.59
CA LYS A 3 -76.51 36.00 21.81
C LYS A 3 -75.28 35.18 21.42
N CYS A 4 -74.64 34.58 22.43
CA CYS A 4 -73.55 33.69 22.22
C CYS A 4 -74.09 32.28 22.07
N ILE A 5 -73.93 31.67 20.89
CA ILE A 5 -74.29 30.27 20.65
C ILE A 5 -73.03 29.45 20.78
N ILE A 6 -72.99 28.56 21.75
CA ILE A 6 -71.93 27.58 21.94
C ILE A 6 -72.36 26.31 21.20
N GLU A 7 -71.82 26.12 20.02
CA GLU A 7 -71.81 24.82 19.34
C GLU A 7 -70.38 24.35 19.20
N HIS A 8 -69.87 23.67 20.15
CA HIS A 8 -68.60 22.95 19.96
C HIS A 8 -68.45 21.81 20.98
N GLY A 9 -69.08 20.71 20.70
CA GLY A 9 -68.86 19.52 21.53
C GLY A 9 -68.50 18.26 20.72
N LEU A 10 -69.16 18.05 19.60
CA LEU A 10 -69.10 16.75 18.95
C LEU A 10 -68.02 16.66 17.86
N GLY A 11 -67.82 17.75 17.10
CA GLY A 11 -66.84 17.73 15.99
C GLY A 11 -65.37 17.65 16.44
N LYS A 12 -65.04 18.30 17.57
CA LYS A 12 -63.67 18.29 18.07
C LYS A 12 -63.25 16.93 18.66
N THR A 13 -64.19 16.22 19.27
CA THR A 13 -63.90 14.89 19.84
C THR A 13 -63.71 13.86 18.72
N ILE A 14 -64.46 13.95 17.64
CA ILE A 14 -64.29 13.04 16.48
C ILE A 14 -62.97 13.32 15.75
N VAL A 15 -62.61 14.61 15.57
CA VAL A 15 -61.36 14.98 14.91
C VAL A 15 -60.16 14.55 15.78
N LEU A 16 -60.24 14.68 17.10
CA LEU A 16 -59.21 14.24 18.01
C LEU A 16 -59.05 12.70 18.02
N LEU A 17 -60.20 11.98 17.97
CA LEU A 17 -60.19 10.51 17.92
C LEU A 17 -59.58 9.99 16.60
N VAL A 18 -59.89 10.63 15.47
CA VAL A 18 -59.29 10.27 14.16
C VAL A 18 -57.81 10.60 14.12
N CYS A 19 -57.37 11.71 14.68
CA CYS A 19 -55.94 12.03 14.79
C CYS A 19 -55.21 11.05 15.69
N VAL A 20 -55.75 10.62 16.82
CA VAL A 20 -55.17 9.64 17.72
C VAL A 20 -55.08 8.26 17.08
N LEU A 21 -56.14 7.83 16.33
CA LEU A 21 -56.05 6.58 15.56
C LEU A 21 -55.05 6.67 14.38
N GLY A 22 -54.95 7.83 13.73
CA GLY A 22 -53.97 8.07 12.70
C GLY A 22 -52.53 8.01 13.19
N VAL A 23 -52.27 8.56 14.40
CA VAL A 23 -50.94 8.50 15.02
C VAL A 23 -50.61 7.09 15.50
N LEU A 24 -51.55 6.31 15.98
CA LEU A 24 -51.33 4.92 16.39
C LEU A 24 -50.98 4.00 15.19
N VAL A 25 -51.53 4.31 13.97
CA VAL A 25 -51.18 3.56 12.77
C VAL A 25 -49.79 3.94 12.19
N CYS A 26 -49.35 5.20 12.44
CA CYS A 26 -48.03 5.64 11.99
C CYS A 26 -46.87 5.11 12.85
N VAL A 27 -47.09 4.71 14.10
CA VAL A 27 -46.01 4.13 14.94
C VAL A 27 -45.86 2.61 14.79
N SER A 28 -46.71 1.94 14.00
CA SER A 28 -46.52 0.54 13.62
C SER A 28 -45.77 0.38 12.29
N SER A 29 -45.22 1.47 11.70
CA SER A 29 -44.12 1.36 10.79
C SER A 29 -42.90 0.99 11.65
N CYS A 30 -42.78 -0.30 12.00
CA CYS A 30 -41.49 -0.86 12.26
C CYS A 30 -40.65 -0.52 11.04
N VAL A 31 -39.85 0.54 11.12
CA VAL A 31 -38.54 0.54 10.52
C VAL A 31 -37.88 -0.68 11.17
N SER A 32 -38.05 -1.86 10.58
CA SER A 32 -37.01 -2.82 10.62
C SER A 32 -35.83 -2.05 10.03
N ASP A 33 -35.00 -1.45 10.87
CA ASP A 33 -33.59 -1.46 10.61
C ASP A 33 -33.28 -2.93 10.37
N ARG A 34 -33.45 -3.34 9.11
CA ARG A 34 -32.60 -4.36 8.56
C ARG A 34 -31.24 -3.70 8.67
N VAL A 35 -30.62 -3.83 9.85
CA VAL A 35 -29.20 -4.03 9.88
C VAL A 35 -29.01 -5.01 8.78
N ASN A 36 -28.48 -4.55 7.63
CA ASN A 36 -27.98 -5.42 6.60
C ASN A 36 -26.93 -6.26 7.34
N ALA A 37 -27.39 -7.37 7.90
CA ALA A 37 -26.54 -8.48 8.22
C ALA A 37 -26.16 -9.00 6.84
N GLY A 38 -25.25 -8.24 6.17
CA GLY A 38 -24.67 -8.64 4.90
C GLY A 38 -24.20 -10.07 5.11
N GLY A 39 -24.62 -10.98 4.23
CA GLY A 39 -24.20 -12.36 4.29
C GLY A 39 -22.68 -12.43 4.35
N THR A 40 -22.13 -13.54 4.80
CA THR A 40 -20.70 -13.80 4.79
C THR A 40 -20.35 -14.72 3.63
N GLY A 41 -19.15 -14.55 3.09
CA GLY A 41 -18.55 -15.44 2.11
C GLY A 41 -17.16 -15.87 2.56
N LYS A 42 -16.50 -16.69 1.78
CA LYS A 42 -15.20 -17.25 2.12
C LYS A 42 -14.15 -16.81 1.12
N LEU A 43 -12.99 -16.33 1.62
CA LEU A 43 -11.80 -16.07 0.82
C LEU A 43 -10.86 -17.27 0.89
N ARG A 44 -10.33 -17.70 -0.26
CA ARG A 44 -9.22 -18.66 -0.38
C ARG A 44 -8.05 -17.98 -1.09
N LEU A 45 -6.95 -17.78 -0.39
CA LEU A 45 -5.77 -17.11 -0.90
C LEU A 45 -4.73 -18.11 -1.40
N SER A 46 -4.21 -17.85 -2.60
CA SER A 46 -3.00 -18.44 -3.15
C SER A 46 -1.95 -17.33 -3.30
N LEU A 47 -0.75 -17.54 -2.79
CA LEU A 47 0.31 -16.54 -2.79
C LEU A 47 1.54 -17.07 -3.51
N SER A 48 2.10 -16.27 -4.40
CA SER A 48 3.37 -16.53 -5.08
C SER A 48 4.25 -15.30 -5.10
N ALA A 49 5.55 -15.48 -5.32
CA ALA A 49 6.49 -14.38 -5.47
C ALA A 49 7.21 -14.49 -6.82
N ASP A 50 7.39 -13.35 -7.48
CA ASP A 50 8.05 -13.24 -8.78
C ASP A 50 9.26 -12.30 -8.71
N THR A 51 10.41 -12.80 -9.17
CA THR A 51 11.67 -12.05 -9.28
C THR A 51 12.07 -11.79 -10.73
N THR A 52 11.23 -12.16 -11.71
CA THR A 52 11.60 -12.09 -13.15
C THR A 52 11.74 -10.66 -13.66
N SER A 53 11.00 -9.68 -13.09
CA SER A 53 11.15 -8.27 -13.43
C SER A 53 12.55 -7.72 -13.13
N LEU A 54 13.24 -8.29 -12.15
CA LEU A 54 14.58 -7.89 -11.73
C LEU A 54 15.69 -8.29 -12.74
N LYS A 55 15.38 -9.18 -13.69
CA LYS A 55 16.30 -9.60 -14.75
C LYS A 55 16.31 -8.66 -15.94
N LYS A 56 15.36 -7.72 -16.04
CA LYS A 56 15.29 -6.69 -17.07
C LYS A 56 15.92 -5.39 -16.59
N GLY A 57 17.20 -5.44 -16.18
CA GLY A 57 17.96 -4.21 -15.89
C GLY A 57 17.94 -3.28 -17.09
N ILE A 58 17.60 -2.02 -16.86
CA ILE A 58 17.66 -0.93 -17.82
C ILE A 58 19.13 -0.78 -18.25
N ASN A 59 19.38 -1.03 -19.53
CA ASN A 59 20.63 -0.71 -20.24
C ASN A 59 21.94 -1.26 -19.67
N ASN A 60 22.34 -2.44 -20.17
CA ASN A 60 23.71 -2.89 -20.50
C ASN A 60 24.87 -2.72 -19.50
N SER A 61 24.64 -2.26 -18.26
CA SER A 61 25.74 -1.95 -17.34
C SER A 61 25.46 -2.26 -15.85
N THR A 62 24.28 -2.69 -15.50
CA THR A 62 24.01 -3.00 -14.10
C THR A 62 24.29 -4.47 -13.82
N LYS A 63 25.13 -4.69 -12.80
CA LYS A 63 25.29 -6.01 -12.17
C LYS A 63 23.88 -6.57 -11.92
N ALA A 64 23.48 -7.56 -12.72
CA ALA A 64 22.21 -8.25 -12.51
C ALA A 64 22.17 -8.72 -11.05
N ALA A 65 21.04 -8.57 -10.38
CA ALA A 65 20.87 -9.16 -9.06
C ALA A 65 21.22 -10.64 -9.16
N THR A 66 22.05 -11.12 -8.24
CA THR A 66 22.37 -12.55 -8.22
C THR A 66 21.10 -13.30 -7.85
N SER A 67 20.90 -14.49 -8.41
CA SER A 67 19.72 -15.33 -8.11
C SER A 67 19.51 -15.52 -6.60
N ASP A 68 20.58 -15.47 -5.82
CA ASP A 68 20.60 -15.73 -4.38
C ASP A 68 20.12 -14.56 -3.53
N GLU A 69 20.21 -13.32 -4.06
CA GLU A 69 19.81 -12.09 -3.32
C GLU A 69 18.32 -12.13 -2.91
N PHE A 70 17.47 -12.71 -3.76
CA PHE A 70 16.03 -12.74 -3.55
C PHE A 70 15.47 -14.12 -3.22
N GLU A 71 16.30 -15.15 -3.09
CA GLU A 71 15.83 -16.51 -2.85
C GLU A 71 14.91 -16.63 -1.63
N LYS A 72 15.26 -15.95 -0.53
CA LYS A 72 14.43 -15.93 0.69
C LYS A 72 13.05 -15.32 0.49
N PHE A 73 12.84 -14.50 -0.55
CA PHE A 73 11.55 -13.87 -0.86
C PHE A 73 10.65 -14.75 -1.74
N LEU A 74 11.21 -15.78 -2.38
CA LEU A 74 10.42 -16.74 -3.15
C LEU A 74 9.59 -17.67 -2.24
N THR A 75 10.01 -17.86 -0.99
CA THR A 75 9.24 -18.59 0.02
C THR A 75 8.16 -17.66 0.58
N THR A 76 6.89 -18.02 0.36
CA THR A 76 5.76 -17.17 0.74
C THR A 76 5.24 -17.37 2.16
N ALA A 77 5.70 -18.40 2.86
CA ALA A 77 5.22 -18.79 4.19
C ALA A 77 5.21 -17.64 5.22
N ASP A 78 6.22 -16.79 5.20
CA ASP A 78 6.45 -15.71 6.16
C ASP A 78 6.03 -14.31 5.65
N TYR A 79 5.22 -14.25 4.59
CA TYR A 79 4.60 -13.01 4.15
C TYR A 79 3.50 -12.57 5.13
N LYS A 80 3.47 -11.27 5.43
CA LYS A 80 2.39 -10.63 6.17
C LYS A 80 1.20 -10.42 5.24
N ILE A 81 0.00 -10.75 5.72
CA ILE A 81 -1.24 -10.57 4.97
C ILE A 81 -2.11 -9.55 5.68
N ARG A 82 -2.63 -8.58 4.93
CA ARG A 82 -3.64 -7.62 5.39
C ARG A 82 -4.82 -7.62 4.43
N ILE A 83 -6.01 -7.69 5.00
CA ILE A 83 -7.26 -7.53 4.26
C ILE A 83 -7.85 -6.19 4.68
N VAL A 84 -8.04 -5.32 3.71
CA VAL A 84 -8.44 -3.92 3.91
C VAL A 84 -9.80 -3.70 3.26
N GLN A 85 -10.69 -3.00 3.95
CA GLN A 85 -11.95 -2.50 3.41
C GLN A 85 -11.94 -0.97 3.52
N GLU A 86 -12.07 -0.28 2.38
CA GLU A 86 -11.86 1.16 2.27
C GLU A 86 -10.44 1.55 2.73
N SER A 87 -10.26 2.05 3.96
CA SER A 87 -8.97 2.37 4.56
C SER A 87 -8.64 1.54 5.81
N ASP A 88 -9.59 0.72 6.28
CA ASP A 88 -9.47 0.00 7.53
C ASP A 88 -8.99 -1.43 7.32
N THR A 89 -7.99 -1.84 8.10
CA THR A 89 -7.57 -3.25 8.13
C THR A 89 -8.61 -4.05 8.93
N VAL A 90 -9.35 -4.90 8.22
CA VAL A 90 -10.40 -5.75 8.83
C VAL A 90 -9.86 -7.07 9.37
N GLN A 91 -8.79 -7.60 8.74
CA GLN A 91 -8.05 -8.77 9.22
C GLN A 91 -6.56 -8.65 8.84
N SER A 92 -5.70 -9.22 9.68
CA SER A 92 -4.27 -9.30 9.41
C SER A 92 -3.68 -10.59 9.98
N TYR A 93 -2.65 -11.09 9.29
CA TYR A 93 -1.86 -12.25 9.68
C TYR A 93 -0.39 -11.90 9.54
N ASP A 94 0.40 -12.16 10.55
CA ASP A 94 1.84 -11.89 10.52
C ASP A 94 2.59 -12.85 9.62
N ARG A 95 2.00 -14.03 9.36
CA ARG A 95 2.54 -15.05 8.47
C ARG A 95 1.44 -15.70 7.63
N PHE A 96 1.71 -15.92 6.35
CA PHE A 96 0.80 -16.58 5.44
C PHE A 96 0.54 -18.05 5.82
N ASP A 97 1.57 -18.78 6.30
CA ASP A 97 1.43 -20.20 6.70
C ASP A 97 0.62 -20.40 8.00
N GLU A 98 0.40 -19.34 8.79
CA GLU A 98 -0.47 -19.35 9.97
C GLU A 98 -1.93 -18.97 9.65
N MET A 99 -2.19 -18.55 8.42
CA MET A 99 -3.50 -18.13 7.99
C MET A 99 -4.43 -19.34 7.77
N PRO A 100 -5.71 -19.29 8.19
CA PRO A 100 -6.68 -20.32 7.85
C PRO A 100 -6.82 -20.49 6.32
N SER A 101 -7.03 -21.72 5.87
CA SER A 101 -7.24 -22.01 4.44
C SER A 101 -8.47 -21.33 3.83
N GLU A 102 -9.43 -20.94 4.68
CA GLU A 102 -10.61 -20.17 4.34
C GLU A 102 -10.82 -19.07 5.38
N ILE A 103 -10.99 -17.84 4.92
CA ILE A 103 -11.28 -16.67 5.75
C ILE A 103 -12.71 -16.25 5.51
N GLU A 104 -13.49 -16.16 6.57
CA GLU A 104 -14.85 -15.66 6.52
C GLU A 104 -14.84 -14.14 6.55
N LEU A 105 -15.48 -13.50 5.56
CA LEU A 105 -15.62 -12.06 5.42
C LEU A 105 -17.08 -11.70 5.13
N LYS A 106 -17.51 -10.54 5.55
CA LYS A 106 -18.81 -9.98 5.16
C LYS A 106 -18.83 -9.73 3.64
N GLU A 107 -20.03 -9.75 3.06
CA GLU A 107 -20.21 -9.33 1.67
C GLU A 107 -19.71 -7.88 1.47
N GLY A 108 -18.88 -7.67 0.44
CA GLY A 108 -18.30 -6.35 0.17
C GLY A 108 -17.06 -6.40 -0.72
N ALA A 109 -16.55 -5.21 -1.03
CA ALA A 109 -15.30 -5.02 -1.75
C ALA A 109 -14.14 -4.87 -0.76
N TYR A 110 -13.01 -5.48 -1.08
CA TYR A 110 -11.80 -5.52 -0.26
C TYR A 110 -10.56 -5.40 -1.11
N THR A 111 -9.46 -5.01 -0.48
CA THR A 111 -8.11 -5.12 -1.03
C THR A 111 -7.31 -6.07 -0.16
N LEU A 112 -6.67 -7.08 -0.75
CA LEU A 112 -5.68 -7.89 -0.09
C LEU A 112 -4.29 -7.31 -0.37
N ILE A 113 -3.47 -7.20 0.67
CA ILE A 113 -2.07 -6.79 0.59
C ILE A 113 -1.22 -7.86 1.24
N ALA A 114 -0.30 -8.44 0.47
CA ALA A 114 0.70 -9.37 0.97
C ALA A 114 2.08 -8.72 0.90
N SER A 115 2.89 -8.79 1.94
CA SER A 115 4.20 -8.14 1.95
C SER A 115 5.24 -8.89 2.78
N LYS A 116 6.53 -8.71 2.41
CA LYS A 116 7.69 -9.22 3.14
C LYS A 116 8.83 -8.23 3.09
N GLY A 117 9.49 -8.02 4.21
CA GLY A 117 10.49 -6.99 4.43
C GLY A 117 9.87 -5.68 4.92
N ASP A 118 10.68 -4.64 5.06
CA ASP A 118 10.26 -3.32 5.52
C ASP A 118 10.35 -2.32 4.36
N ASN A 119 9.26 -1.60 4.10
CA ASN A 119 9.23 -0.54 3.09
C ASN A 119 9.82 0.76 3.65
N LEU A 120 11.15 0.77 3.82
CA LEU A 120 11.87 1.95 4.31
C LEU A 120 12.06 2.98 3.19
N PRO A 121 12.13 4.29 3.52
CA PRO A 121 12.41 5.35 2.56
C PRO A 121 13.67 5.08 1.72
N SER A 122 14.74 4.62 2.40
CA SER A 122 15.99 4.16 1.79
C SER A 122 16.77 3.28 2.78
N ALA A 123 17.39 2.21 2.28
CA ALA A 123 18.27 1.36 3.08
C ALA A 123 19.17 0.51 2.18
N PHE A 124 20.33 0.09 2.70
CA PHE A 124 21.15 -0.94 2.05
C PHE A 124 20.63 -2.33 2.37
N GLU A 125 20.72 -3.25 1.39
CA GLU A 125 20.38 -4.68 1.54
C GLU A 125 18.97 -4.94 2.11
N ASN A 126 18.03 -4.07 1.85
CA ASN A 126 16.67 -4.15 2.39
C ASN A 126 15.59 -4.24 1.29
N PRO A 127 15.52 -5.34 0.54
CA PRO A 127 14.45 -5.53 -0.41
C PRO A 127 13.10 -5.70 0.30
N TYR A 128 12.08 -5.06 -0.26
CA TYR A 128 10.69 -5.14 0.14
C TYR A 128 9.87 -5.75 -0.99
N PHE A 129 9.14 -6.81 -0.71
CA PHE A 129 8.23 -7.45 -1.65
C PHE A 129 6.79 -7.18 -1.28
N GLU A 130 5.97 -6.86 -2.28
CA GLU A 130 4.55 -6.58 -2.08
C GLU A 130 3.73 -7.09 -3.28
N GLY A 131 2.56 -7.64 -2.97
CA GLY A 131 1.48 -7.90 -3.91
C GLY A 131 0.18 -7.33 -3.37
N SER A 132 -0.65 -6.74 -4.24
CA SER A 132 -1.93 -6.17 -3.86
C SER A 132 -2.97 -6.48 -4.92
N THR A 133 -4.16 -6.93 -4.49
CA THR A 133 -5.25 -7.30 -5.39
C THR A 133 -6.59 -6.93 -4.77
N ASP A 134 -7.43 -6.25 -5.55
CA ASP A 134 -8.81 -5.96 -5.18
C ASP A 134 -9.70 -7.16 -5.48
N PHE A 135 -10.65 -7.44 -4.58
CA PHE A 135 -11.60 -8.53 -4.74
C PHE A 135 -12.94 -8.21 -4.11
N THR A 136 -13.97 -8.98 -4.48
CA THR A 136 -15.32 -8.84 -3.93
C THR A 136 -15.76 -10.16 -3.32
N VAL A 137 -16.23 -10.11 -2.08
CA VAL A 137 -16.87 -11.22 -1.39
C VAL A 137 -18.36 -11.15 -1.59
N LYS A 138 -18.98 -12.27 -1.96
CA LYS A 138 -20.42 -12.45 -2.06
C LYS A 138 -20.91 -13.43 -1.01
N ALA A 139 -22.09 -13.18 -0.48
CA ALA A 139 -22.72 -14.07 0.50
C ALA A 139 -22.78 -15.52 -0.01
N ASP A 140 -22.50 -16.45 0.89
CA ASP A 140 -22.54 -17.91 0.67
C ASP A 140 -21.64 -18.43 -0.48
N MET A 141 -20.67 -17.61 -0.93
CA MET A 141 -19.76 -17.97 -2.01
C MET A 141 -18.32 -18.07 -1.52
N SER A 142 -17.53 -18.93 -2.19
CA SER A 142 -16.07 -18.98 -2.04
C SER A 142 -15.43 -18.12 -3.13
N THR A 143 -14.52 -17.24 -2.73
CA THR A 143 -13.75 -16.35 -3.61
C THR A 143 -12.31 -16.84 -3.63
N PRO A 144 -11.86 -17.55 -4.69
CA PRO A 144 -10.44 -17.82 -4.89
C PRO A 144 -9.72 -16.53 -5.28
N LEU A 145 -8.54 -16.31 -4.73
CA LEU A 145 -7.72 -15.12 -5.00
C LEU A 145 -6.25 -15.52 -5.14
N ASP A 146 -5.68 -15.22 -6.29
CA ASP A 146 -4.25 -15.41 -6.55
C ASP A 146 -3.56 -14.05 -6.46
N VAL A 147 -2.50 -13.98 -5.63
CA VAL A 147 -1.69 -12.78 -5.47
C VAL A 147 -0.25 -13.08 -5.77
N VAL A 148 0.35 -12.26 -6.63
CA VAL A 148 1.76 -12.34 -6.99
C VAL A 148 2.49 -11.17 -6.33
N CYS A 149 3.48 -11.46 -5.49
CA CYS A 149 4.34 -10.46 -4.88
C CYS A 149 5.60 -10.27 -5.71
N SER A 150 5.98 -9.04 -5.95
CA SER A 150 7.22 -8.66 -6.64
C SER A 150 7.98 -7.61 -5.82
N LEU A 151 9.19 -7.24 -6.25
CA LEU A 151 9.95 -6.20 -5.58
C LEU A 151 9.14 -4.90 -5.58
N GLY A 152 8.86 -4.37 -4.40
CA GLY A 152 8.03 -3.20 -4.17
C GLY A 152 8.81 -1.90 -3.97
N ASN A 153 10.16 -1.96 -3.97
CA ASN A 153 11.04 -0.81 -3.95
C ASN A 153 12.02 -0.85 -5.14
N ALA A 154 12.69 0.26 -5.42
CA ALA A 154 13.68 0.33 -6.49
C ALA A 154 15.05 -0.08 -5.97
N ARG A 155 15.73 -0.98 -6.69
CA ARG A 155 17.11 -1.39 -6.43
C ARG A 155 18.07 -0.49 -7.19
N VAL A 156 18.98 0.14 -6.48
CA VAL A 156 19.99 1.06 -7.04
C VAL A 156 21.40 0.55 -6.71
N THR A 157 22.26 0.52 -7.70
CA THR A 157 23.70 0.28 -7.56
C THR A 157 24.46 1.39 -8.25
N VAL A 158 25.59 1.78 -7.69
CA VAL A 158 26.49 2.79 -8.26
C VAL A 158 27.78 2.11 -8.71
N GLU A 159 28.19 2.37 -9.93
CA GLU A 159 29.46 1.93 -10.48
C GLU A 159 30.28 3.14 -10.91
N TYR A 160 31.52 3.21 -10.48
CA TYR A 160 32.46 4.27 -10.84
C TYR A 160 33.47 3.76 -11.87
N THR A 161 33.65 4.48 -12.94
CA THR A 161 34.66 4.14 -13.96
C THR A 161 36.07 4.32 -13.44
N SER A 162 37.05 3.60 -13.96
CA SER A 162 38.46 3.74 -13.57
C SER A 162 38.97 5.16 -13.75
N VAL A 163 38.60 5.83 -14.85
CA VAL A 163 38.96 7.22 -15.11
C VAL A 163 38.43 8.18 -14.03
N PHE A 164 37.21 7.93 -13.55
CA PHE A 164 36.62 8.71 -12.46
C PHE A 164 37.40 8.48 -11.14
N GLN A 165 37.69 7.22 -10.82
CA GLN A 165 38.42 6.84 -9.60
C GLN A 165 39.88 7.39 -9.61
N GLU A 166 40.51 7.52 -10.76
CA GLU A 166 41.84 8.12 -10.90
C GLU A 166 41.81 9.64 -10.69
N ALA A 167 40.74 10.31 -11.11
CA ALA A 167 40.62 11.77 -11.03
C ALA A 167 40.28 12.29 -9.63
N TYR A 168 39.53 11.51 -8.84
CA TYR A 168 39.00 11.91 -7.54
C TYR A 168 39.59 11.06 -6.42
N GLU A 169 39.88 11.70 -5.30
CA GLU A 169 40.40 11.08 -4.10
C GLU A 169 39.26 10.56 -3.20
N ASP A 170 38.22 11.39 -3.08
CA ASP A 170 37.00 11.06 -2.37
C ASP A 170 35.77 11.43 -3.17
N TYR A 171 34.72 10.60 -3.05
CA TYR A 171 33.46 10.82 -3.77
C TYR A 171 32.30 10.02 -3.14
N ALA A 172 31.10 10.56 -3.32
CA ALA A 172 29.86 9.91 -2.92
C ALA A 172 28.71 10.33 -3.86
N VAL A 173 27.73 9.44 -4.01
CA VAL A 173 26.46 9.74 -4.61
C VAL A 173 25.44 10.01 -3.52
N LEU A 174 24.70 11.12 -3.65
CA LEU A 174 23.65 11.57 -2.75
C LEU A 174 22.31 11.44 -3.47
N LEU A 175 21.42 10.61 -2.95
CA LEU A 175 20.11 10.32 -3.53
C LEU A 175 19.02 10.97 -2.68
N SER A 176 18.08 11.68 -3.32
CA SER A 176 16.92 12.27 -2.65
C SER A 176 15.64 11.79 -3.32
N THR A 177 14.69 11.33 -2.51
CA THR A 177 13.33 10.97 -2.92
C THR A 177 12.31 11.69 -2.04
N PRO A 178 11.04 11.79 -2.44
CA PRO A 178 9.99 12.40 -1.62
C PRO A 178 9.71 11.67 -0.29
N PHE A 179 10.19 10.44 -0.13
CA PHE A 179 9.92 9.60 1.04
C PHE A 179 10.92 9.79 2.18
N ALA A 180 12.08 10.38 1.92
CA ALA A 180 13.12 10.63 2.90
C ALA A 180 13.31 12.14 3.13
N SER A 181 13.49 12.55 4.39
CA SER A 181 13.81 13.94 4.76
C SER A 181 15.26 14.30 4.42
N ASP A 182 16.14 13.31 4.46
CA ASP A 182 17.56 13.47 4.28
C ASP A 182 18.05 12.75 3.03
N GLU A 183 19.19 13.21 2.50
CA GLU A 183 19.83 12.54 1.37
C GLU A 183 20.41 11.21 1.80
N PHE A 184 20.19 10.19 0.98
CA PHE A 184 20.79 8.88 1.15
C PHE A 184 22.16 8.85 0.47
N GLU A 185 23.21 8.68 1.26
CA GLU A 185 24.60 8.73 0.80
C GLU A 185 25.13 7.33 0.45
N ILE A 186 25.67 7.20 -0.76
CA ILE A 186 26.40 6.01 -1.23
C ILE A 186 27.88 6.44 -1.40
N THR A 187 28.73 6.06 -0.47
CA THR A 187 30.16 6.39 -0.48
C THR A 187 30.94 5.56 -1.51
N LYS A 188 32.19 5.93 -1.76
CA LYS A 188 33.05 5.21 -2.71
C LYS A 188 33.35 3.76 -2.30
N GLU A 189 33.29 3.44 -1.01
CA GLU A 189 33.52 2.11 -0.46
C GLU A 189 32.24 1.25 -0.45
N GLU A 190 31.07 1.88 -0.64
CA GLU A 190 29.81 1.15 -0.56
C GLU A 190 29.54 0.34 -1.83
N ILE A 191 29.45 -0.96 -1.68
CA ILE A 191 29.23 -1.91 -2.78
C ILE A 191 27.87 -2.62 -2.70
N ARG A 192 27.15 -2.45 -1.57
CA ARG A 192 25.85 -3.07 -1.37
C ARG A 192 24.79 -2.36 -2.19
N PRO A 193 23.80 -3.09 -2.68
CA PRO A 193 22.66 -2.45 -3.34
C PRO A 193 21.85 -1.62 -2.33
N ALA A 194 21.45 -0.42 -2.75
CA ALA A 194 20.47 0.41 -2.05
C ALA A 194 19.06 0.06 -2.54
N TYR A 195 18.11 0.12 -1.64
CA TYR A 195 16.69 -0.06 -1.91
C TYR A 195 15.94 1.20 -1.49
N LEU A 196 15.22 1.79 -2.43
CA LEU A 196 14.52 3.07 -2.24
C LEU A 196 13.02 2.84 -2.38
N GLN A 197 12.24 3.40 -1.47
CA GLN A 197 10.79 3.38 -1.56
C GLN A 197 10.32 4.05 -2.86
N VAL A 198 9.35 3.44 -3.53
CA VAL A 198 8.75 3.97 -4.76
C VAL A 198 7.24 3.76 -4.75
N ASP A 199 6.52 4.68 -5.36
CA ASP A 199 5.09 4.54 -5.64
C ASP A 199 4.84 3.57 -6.80
N LYS A 200 3.60 3.10 -6.92
CA LYS A 200 3.17 2.22 -8.03
C LYS A 200 3.34 2.89 -9.40
N GLU A 201 3.24 4.21 -9.46
CA GLU A 201 3.34 5.02 -10.67
C GLU A 201 4.76 5.53 -10.95
N GLY A 202 5.70 5.10 -10.11
CA GLY A 202 7.09 5.54 -10.15
C GLY A 202 7.34 6.79 -9.31
N THR A 203 8.60 7.00 -8.94
CA THR A 203 9.06 8.07 -8.05
C THR A 203 10.23 8.81 -8.67
N ASP A 204 10.20 10.12 -8.65
CA ASP A 204 11.31 10.94 -9.11
C ASP A 204 12.43 10.97 -8.04
N MET A 205 13.64 10.64 -8.47
CA MET A 205 14.85 10.68 -7.66
C MET A 205 15.79 11.74 -8.17
N THR A 206 16.24 12.62 -7.28
CA THR A 206 17.31 13.57 -7.56
C THR A 206 18.66 12.98 -7.17
N VAL A 207 19.66 13.15 -8.00
CA VAL A 207 21.02 12.63 -7.79
C VAL A 207 21.99 13.81 -7.72
N ARG A 208 22.79 13.85 -6.65
CA ARG A 208 23.94 14.73 -6.54
C ARG A 208 25.21 13.90 -6.39
N ILE A 209 26.30 14.39 -6.90
CA ILE A 209 27.61 13.75 -6.79
C ILE A 209 28.54 14.69 -6.03
N ARG A 210 29.00 14.27 -4.86
CA ARG A 210 30.04 14.94 -4.10
C ARG A 210 31.39 14.35 -4.51
N VAL A 211 32.36 15.18 -4.84
CA VAL A 211 33.70 14.78 -5.24
C VAL A 211 34.76 15.66 -4.62
N GLN A 212 35.91 15.06 -4.30
CA GLN A 212 37.14 15.75 -3.94
C GLN A 212 38.22 15.35 -4.95
N LYS A 213 38.74 16.31 -5.69
CA LYS A 213 39.81 16.03 -6.63
C LYS A 213 41.10 15.69 -5.89
N ARG A 214 41.89 14.84 -6.52
CA ARG A 214 43.16 14.43 -5.96
C ARG A 214 44.08 15.61 -5.74
N GLY A 215 44.57 15.77 -4.50
CA GLY A 215 45.43 16.89 -4.09
C GLY A 215 44.70 18.20 -3.78
N GLU A 216 43.37 18.23 -3.81
CA GLU A 216 42.56 19.37 -3.35
C GLU A 216 41.96 19.05 -1.96
N GLU A 217 41.94 20.08 -1.06
CA GLU A 217 41.35 19.90 0.29
C GLU A 217 39.83 20.07 0.30
N GLN A 218 39.24 20.66 -0.75
CA GLN A 218 37.82 20.99 -0.80
C GLN A 218 37.03 20.04 -1.70
N SER A 219 35.89 19.62 -1.19
CA SER A 219 34.90 18.88 -1.98
C SER A 219 33.97 19.82 -2.75
N SER A 220 33.54 19.39 -3.91
CA SER A 220 32.51 20.03 -4.73
C SER A 220 31.31 19.10 -4.90
N THR A 221 30.10 19.67 -4.94
CA THR A 221 28.88 18.89 -5.15
C THR A 221 28.19 19.35 -6.45
N TYR A 222 27.86 18.41 -7.29
CA TYR A 222 27.24 18.62 -8.60
C TYR A 222 25.88 17.94 -8.63
N LEU A 223 24.88 18.66 -9.12
CA LEU A 223 23.56 18.12 -9.43
C LEU A 223 23.61 17.40 -10.79
N VAL A 224 23.14 16.16 -10.84
CA VAL A 224 22.87 15.50 -12.12
C VAL A 224 21.64 16.14 -12.75
N PRO A 225 21.75 16.70 -13.97
CA PRO A 225 20.59 17.33 -14.63
C PRO A 225 19.49 16.29 -14.87
N ASN A 226 18.26 16.67 -14.61
CA ASN A 226 17.04 15.88 -14.66
C ASN A 226 16.93 14.83 -13.55
N ALA A 227 15.74 14.72 -13.01
CA ALA A 227 15.39 13.65 -12.10
C ALA A 227 15.38 12.29 -12.85
N ILE A 228 15.76 11.24 -12.14
CA ILE A 228 15.67 9.86 -12.64
C ILE A 228 14.36 9.28 -12.11
N LYS A 229 13.49 8.79 -13.00
CA LYS A 229 12.28 8.11 -12.58
C LYS A 229 12.62 6.68 -12.17
N LEU A 230 12.35 6.37 -10.90
CA LEU A 230 12.43 5.03 -10.35
C LEU A 230 11.10 4.32 -10.61
N GLU A 231 11.17 3.04 -10.97
CA GLU A 231 10.01 2.15 -11.17
C GLU A 231 10.20 0.89 -10.33
N ARG A 232 9.08 0.22 -10.04
CA ARG A 232 9.06 -1.09 -9.37
C ARG A 232 9.44 -2.21 -10.31
#